data_849bf7d57cff467ca4e2ebf2341aa463
#
_entry.id   849bf7d57cff467ca4e2ebf2341aa463
#
_cell.length_a   1.000
_cell.length_b   1.000
_cell.length_c   1.000
_cell.angle_alpha   90.00
_cell.angle_beta   90.00
_cell.angle_gamma   90.00
#
_symmetry.space_group_name_H-M   'P 1'
#
loop_
_entity.id
_entity.type
_entity.pdbx_description
1 polymer ?
#
loop_
_entity_poly.entity_id
_entity_poly.type
_entity_poly.pdbx_seq_one_letter_code
_entity_poly.pdbx_strand_id
1 'polypeptide(L)'
;MKNYKFCFDIWGLVLFLIIMLPNFIWFAIPAPNDILRTDSVTPIVDAIGSFCQIFFIIALCILQRKSTPKIQVNPLIIMVIASVLLYFTGWIFYYFGVTNPLIILLLTIPPCSAFIFLTIDRKNIIALIPAIAFTICHITVSYTHLTLPTILR
;
A
#
# COMPACT_ATOMS: atom_id res chain seq x y z
N MET A 1 -17.57 -2.00 19.97
CA MET A 1 -18.23 -2.28 18.67
C MET A 1 -19.52 -1.47 18.42
N LYS A 2 -20.04 -0.67 19.39
CA LYS A 2 -21.29 0.12 19.20
C LYS A 2 -21.28 1.13 18.02
N ASN A 3 -20.11 1.57 17.56
CA ASN A 3 -19.96 2.63 16.55
C ASN A 3 -19.70 2.13 15.11
N TYR A 4 -19.58 0.83 14.91
CA TYR A 4 -19.32 0.20 13.61
C TYR A 4 -20.52 -0.63 13.17
N LYS A 5 -20.68 -0.75 11.85
CA LYS A 5 -21.64 -1.64 11.19
C LYS A 5 -20.92 -2.47 10.13
N PHE A 6 -21.37 -3.67 9.92
CA PHE A 6 -20.97 -4.44 8.73
C PHE A 6 -21.65 -3.82 7.51
N CYS A 7 -20.87 -3.17 6.67
CA CYS A 7 -21.37 -2.52 5.47
C CYS A 7 -20.23 -2.46 4.47
N PHE A 8 -20.49 -2.84 3.25
CA PHE A 8 -19.50 -2.82 2.19
C PHE A 8 -19.15 -1.38 1.79
N ASP A 9 -17.86 -1.05 1.85
CA ASP A 9 -17.33 0.22 1.39
C ASP A 9 -16.66 0.04 0.02
N ILE A 10 -17.37 0.41 -1.02
CA ILE A 10 -16.91 0.30 -2.41
C ILE A 10 -15.60 1.07 -2.65
N TRP A 11 -15.39 2.19 -1.95
CA TRP A 11 -14.21 3.02 -2.17
C TRP A 11 -12.93 2.38 -1.64
N GLY A 12 -13.03 1.62 -0.54
CA GLY A 12 -11.93 0.80 -0.05
C GLY A 12 -11.51 -0.26 -1.07
N LEU A 13 -12.50 -0.95 -1.67
CA LEU A 13 -12.25 -1.93 -2.71
C LEU A 13 -11.68 -1.29 -3.98
N VAL A 14 -12.24 -0.16 -4.43
CA VAL A 14 -11.76 0.54 -5.63
C VAL A 14 -10.31 0.97 -5.45
N LEU A 15 -9.95 1.57 -4.31
CA LEU A 15 -8.55 1.93 -4.05
C LEU A 15 -7.64 0.70 -4.04
N PHE A 16 -8.07 -0.39 -3.39
CA PHE A 16 -7.31 -1.63 -3.37
C PHE A 16 -7.04 -2.16 -4.79
N LEU A 17 -8.07 -2.23 -5.65
CA LEU A 17 -7.92 -2.71 -7.01
C LEU A 17 -7.02 -1.81 -7.86
N ILE A 18 -7.13 -0.48 -7.69
CA ILE A 18 -6.26 0.49 -8.38
C ILE A 18 -4.80 0.27 -7.99
N ILE A 19 -4.51 0.13 -6.69
CA ILE A 19 -3.14 -0.09 -6.20
C ILE A 19 -2.61 -1.48 -6.61
N MET A 20 -3.47 -2.50 -6.65
CA MET A 20 -3.06 -3.84 -7.07
C MET A 20 -2.84 -3.97 -8.58
N LEU A 21 -3.38 -3.06 -9.40
CA LEU A 21 -3.27 -3.15 -10.86
C LEU A 21 -1.82 -3.27 -11.35
N PRO A 22 -0.87 -2.40 -10.98
CA PRO A 22 0.52 -2.56 -11.42
C PRO A 22 1.17 -3.83 -10.85
N ASN A 23 0.81 -4.27 -9.64
CA ASN A 23 1.32 -5.50 -9.07
C ASN A 23 0.86 -6.73 -9.88
N PHE A 24 -0.39 -6.77 -10.36
CA PHE A 24 -0.86 -7.84 -11.23
C PHE A 24 -0.10 -7.85 -12.56
N ILE A 25 0.19 -6.68 -13.14
CA ILE A 25 1.02 -6.56 -14.33
C ILE A 25 2.42 -7.11 -14.04
N TRP A 26 3.03 -6.73 -12.93
CA TRP A 26 4.36 -7.19 -12.53
C TRP A 26 4.44 -8.70 -12.27
N PHE A 27 3.38 -9.31 -11.70
CA PHE A 27 3.32 -10.76 -11.55
C PHE A 27 3.32 -11.47 -12.90
N ALA A 28 2.63 -10.92 -13.90
CA ALA A 28 2.53 -11.50 -15.24
C ALA A 28 3.77 -11.20 -16.10
N ILE A 29 4.32 -10.00 -16.01
CA ILE A 29 5.41 -9.50 -16.86
C ILE A 29 6.52 -8.95 -15.96
N PRO A 30 7.69 -9.63 -15.87
CA PRO A 30 8.82 -9.13 -15.11
C PRO A 30 9.30 -7.78 -15.63
N ALA A 31 9.68 -6.88 -14.71
CA ALA A 31 10.33 -5.63 -15.08
C ALA A 31 11.81 -5.88 -15.49
N PRO A 32 12.40 -5.04 -16.34
CA PRO A 32 13.85 -5.03 -16.54
C PRO A 32 14.56 -4.72 -15.21
N ASN A 33 15.67 -5.41 -14.91
CA ASN A 33 16.42 -5.22 -13.66
C ASN A 33 15.56 -5.40 -12.37
N ASP A 34 14.76 -6.46 -12.33
CA ASP A 34 13.73 -6.71 -11.32
C ASP A 34 14.33 -7.09 -9.95
N ILE A 35 14.73 -6.10 -9.17
CA ILE A 35 15.26 -6.29 -7.81
C ILE A 35 14.20 -6.69 -6.78
N LEU A 36 12.91 -6.48 -7.07
CA LEU A 36 11.82 -6.82 -6.14
C LEU A 36 11.49 -8.32 -6.15
N ARG A 37 12.00 -9.09 -7.12
CA ARG A 37 11.85 -10.55 -7.18
C ARG A 37 12.95 -11.33 -6.45
N THR A 38 13.92 -10.65 -5.85
CA THR A 38 14.92 -11.31 -5.02
C THR A 38 14.28 -11.82 -3.72
N ASP A 39 14.80 -12.94 -3.23
CA ASP A 39 14.31 -13.52 -1.98
C ASP A 39 14.40 -12.53 -0.82
N SER A 40 13.36 -12.50 0.00
CA SER A 40 13.34 -11.64 1.18
C SER A 40 14.29 -12.16 2.25
N VAL A 41 15.07 -11.24 2.81
CA VAL A 41 15.94 -11.53 3.97
C VAL A 41 15.22 -11.34 5.31
N THR A 42 13.97 -10.89 5.26
CA THR A 42 13.13 -10.62 6.43
C THR A 42 11.80 -11.38 6.36
N PRO A 43 11.79 -12.73 6.23
CA PRO A 43 10.57 -13.50 5.97
C PRO A 43 9.51 -13.35 7.09
N ILE A 44 9.94 -13.14 8.34
CA ILE A 44 9.02 -12.92 9.47
C ILE A 44 8.31 -11.57 9.33
N VAL A 45 9.04 -10.51 8.94
CA VAL A 45 8.47 -9.17 8.75
C VAL A 45 7.50 -9.18 7.57
N ASP A 46 7.83 -9.92 6.49
CA ASP A 46 6.94 -10.12 5.34
C ASP A 46 5.65 -10.84 5.73
N ALA A 47 5.75 -11.90 6.54
CA ALA A 47 4.59 -12.63 7.02
C ALA A 47 3.68 -11.75 7.89
N ILE A 48 4.25 -10.96 8.81
CA ILE A 48 3.50 -10.00 9.65
C ILE A 48 2.86 -8.93 8.77
N GLY A 49 3.62 -8.37 7.82
CA GLY A 49 3.12 -7.39 6.86
C GLY A 49 1.94 -7.92 6.04
N SER A 50 2.06 -9.13 5.49
CA SER A 50 1.00 -9.77 4.72
C SER A 50 -0.26 -10.00 5.55
N PHE A 51 -0.12 -10.45 6.80
CA PHE A 51 -1.25 -10.59 7.72
C PHE A 51 -1.93 -9.25 7.99
N CYS A 52 -1.16 -8.20 8.29
CA CYS A 52 -1.68 -6.86 8.50
C CYS A 52 -2.37 -6.31 7.24
N GLN A 53 -1.83 -6.58 6.05
CA GLN A 53 -2.39 -6.18 4.77
C GLN A 53 -3.78 -6.82 4.55
N ILE A 54 -3.88 -8.12 4.69
CA ILE A 54 -5.16 -8.83 4.54
C ILE A 54 -6.19 -8.28 5.54
N PHE A 55 -5.78 -8.11 6.79
CA PHE A 55 -6.68 -7.65 7.84
C PHE A 55 -7.18 -6.21 7.59
N PHE A 56 -6.29 -5.26 7.24
CA PHE A 56 -6.73 -3.89 7.01
C PHE A 56 -7.60 -3.76 5.75
N ILE A 57 -7.34 -4.53 4.70
CA ILE A 57 -8.16 -4.52 3.49
C ILE A 57 -9.57 -5.04 3.80
N ILE A 58 -9.67 -6.16 4.50
CA ILE A 58 -10.95 -6.69 4.94
C ILE A 58 -11.69 -5.67 5.82
N ALA A 59 -11.00 -5.10 6.81
CA ALA A 59 -11.60 -4.11 7.71
C ALA A 59 -12.01 -2.82 6.97
N LEU A 60 -11.24 -2.38 5.98
CA LEU A 60 -11.56 -1.21 5.16
C LEU A 60 -12.79 -1.45 4.28
N CYS A 61 -12.91 -2.65 3.70
CA CYS A 61 -13.99 -2.97 2.76
C CYS A 61 -15.30 -3.37 3.46
N ILE A 62 -15.25 -4.01 4.65
CA ILE A 62 -16.43 -4.63 5.27
C ILE A 62 -16.90 -3.90 6.52
N LEU A 63 -16.00 -3.19 7.21
CA LEU A 63 -16.33 -2.47 8.44
C LEU A 63 -16.44 -0.97 8.17
N GLN A 64 -17.64 -0.44 8.29
CA GLN A 64 -17.90 0.99 8.16
C GLN A 64 -18.31 1.59 9.49
N ARG A 65 -17.77 2.77 9.83
CA ARG A 65 -18.28 3.52 10.98
C ARG A 65 -19.68 4.06 10.67
N LYS A 66 -20.59 4.01 11.64
CA LYS A 66 -21.98 4.51 11.47
C LYS A 66 -22.06 5.99 11.06
N SER A 67 -21.06 6.78 11.44
CA SER A 67 -20.92 8.20 11.08
C SER A 67 -19.98 8.44 9.90
N THR A 68 -19.74 7.44 9.04
CA THR A 68 -18.87 7.59 7.88
C THR A 68 -19.49 8.58 6.89
N PRO A 69 -18.79 9.67 6.54
CA PRO A 69 -19.28 10.64 5.57
C PRO A 69 -19.37 10.05 4.16
N LYS A 70 -20.21 10.62 3.32
CA LYS A 70 -20.10 10.39 1.86
C LYS A 70 -18.75 10.90 1.39
N ILE A 71 -18.13 10.21 0.41
CA ILE A 71 -16.89 10.71 -0.19
C ILE A 71 -17.17 12.05 -0.86
N GLN A 72 -16.38 13.00 -0.49
CA GLN A 72 -16.36 14.35 -1.08
C GLN A 72 -14.91 14.74 -1.31
N VAL A 73 -14.67 15.61 -2.27
CA VAL A 73 -13.34 16.17 -2.51
C VAL A 73 -12.94 17.01 -1.29
N ASN A 74 -12.05 16.47 -0.51
CA ASN A 74 -11.47 17.09 0.67
C ASN A 74 -9.94 16.88 0.63
N PRO A 75 -9.15 17.55 1.50
CA PRO A 75 -7.69 17.41 1.49
C PRO A 75 -7.20 15.96 1.59
N LEU A 76 -7.86 15.09 2.35
CA LEU A 76 -7.47 13.68 2.49
C LEU A 76 -7.66 12.92 1.16
N ILE A 77 -8.78 13.13 0.48
CA ILE A 77 -9.03 12.49 -0.83
C ILE A 77 -8.07 13.03 -1.90
N ILE A 78 -7.72 14.31 -1.86
CA ILE A 78 -6.68 14.87 -2.74
C ILE A 78 -5.34 14.18 -2.48
N MET A 79 -4.98 13.95 -1.21
CA MET A 79 -3.76 13.23 -0.85
C MET A 79 -3.79 11.75 -1.28
N VAL A 80 -4.96 11.09 -1.23
CA VAL A 80 -5.13 9.73 -1.80
C VAL A 80 -4.81 9.74 -3.30
N ILE A 81 -5.41 10.66 -4.06
CA ILE A 81 -5.20 10.77 -5.51
C ILE A 81 -3.74 11.07 -5.82
N ALA A 82 -3.14 12.04 -5.14
CA ALA A 82 -1.72 12.37 -5.33
C ALA A 82 -0.80 11.16 -5.03
N SER A 83 -1.08 10.42 -3.96
CA SER A 83 -0.34 9.21 -3.61
C SER A 83 -0.46 8.13 -4.70
N VAL A 84 -1.66 7.91 -5.22
CA VAL A 84 -1.88 6.96 -6.33
C VAL A 84 -1.09 7.38 -7.58
N LEU A 85 -1.11 8.67 -7.94
CA LEU A 85 -0.35 9.18 -9.09
C LEU A 85 1.16 8.99 -8.91
N LEU A 86 1.70 9.28 -7.73
CA LEU A 86 3.11 9.05 -7.41
C LEU A 86 3.49 7.56 -7.50
N TYR A 87 2.63 6.68 -7.02
CA TYR A 87 2.81 5.24 -7.10
C TYR A 87 2.88 4.73 -8.54
N PHE A 88 1.94 5.16 -9.39
CA PHE A 88 1.96 4.79 -10.80
C PHE A 88 3.18 5.37 -11.53
N THR A 89 3.59 6.59 -11.19
CA THR A 89 4.83 7.18 -11.69
C THR A 89 6.03 6.32 -11.32
N GLY A 90 6.11 5.84 -10.07
CA GLY A 90 7.14 4.90 -9.63
C GLY A 90 7.19 3.64 -10.49
N TRP A 91 6.03 3.02 -10.76
CA TRP A 91 5.95 1.82 -11.61
C TRP A 91 6.37 2.08 -13.06
N ILE A 92 6.01 3.22 -13.63
CA ILE A 92 6.43 3.60 -14.99
C ILE A 92 7.96 3.65 -15.05
N PHE A 93 8.62 4.35 -14.13
CA PHE A 93 10.09 4.42 -14.11
C PHE A 93 10.73 3.05 -13.82
N TYR A 94 10.13 2.24 -12.95
CA TYR A 94 10.61 0.89 -12.67
C TYR A 94 10.60 0.00 -13.92
N TYR A 95 9.54 0.07 -14.73
CA TYR A 95 9.46 -0.63 -16.02
C TYR A 95 10.39 -0.04 -17.11
N PHE A 96 10.83 1.21 -16.97
CA PHE A 96 11.93 1.74 -17.77
C PHE A 96 13.32 1.28 -17.29
N GLY A 97 13.38 0.39 -16.30
CA GLY A 97 14.64 -0.18 -15.77
C GLY A 97 15.35 0.71 -14.75
N VAL A 98 14.69 1.77 -14.26
CA VAL A 98 15.25 2.65 -13.23
C VAL A 98 15.00 2.04 -11.85
N THR A 99 16.07 1.57 -11.19
CA THR A 99 16.00 0.86 -9.89
C THR A 99 16.73 1.62 -8.76
N ASN A 100 16.77 2.95 -8.84
CA ASN A 100 17.36 3.76 -7.79
C ASN A 100 16.48 3.79 -6.50
N PRO A 101 17.06 4.15 -5.33
CA PRO A 101 16.32 4.19 -4.06
C PRO A 101 15.04 5.02 -4.10
N LEU A 102 15.04 6.14 -4.84
CA LEU A 102 13.87 7.00 -4.94
C LEU A 102 12.67 6.27 -5.59
N ILE A 103 12.93 5.49 -6.65
CA ILE A 103 11.88 4.73 -7.33
C ILE A 103 11.31 3.66 -6.40
N ILE A 104 12.15 2.93 -5.67
CA ILE A 104 11.68 1.93 -4.71
C ILE A 104 10.85 2.58 -3.58
N LEU A 105 11.25 3.77 -3.11
CA LEU A 105 10.45 4.52 -2.14
C LEU A 105 9.10 4.97 -2.74
N LEU A 106 9.04 5.35 -4.02
CA LEU A 106 7.78 5.66 -4.71
C LEU A 106 6.87 4.44 -4.88
N LEU A 107 7.42 3.23 -4.97
CA LEU A 107 6.65 1.99 -5.01
C LEU A 107 6.12 1.59 -3.62
N THR A 108 6.72 2.07 -2.55
CA THR A 108 6.46 1.64 -1.17
C THR A 108 5.62 2.64 -0.38
N ILE A 109 6.06 3.89 -0.29
CA ILE A 109 5.46 4.91 0.60
C ILE A 109 4.10 5.40 0.08
N PRO A 110 3.95 5.80 -1.20
CA PRO A 110 2.70 6.34 -1.68
C PRO A 110 1.50 5.39 -1.58
N PRO A 111 1.57 4.09 -1.96
CA PRO A 111 0.42 3.20 -1.83
C PRO A 111 -0.01 3.00 -0.36
N CYS A 112 0.95 2.92 0.57
CA CYS A 112 0.67 2.87 2.00
C CYS A 112 -0.02 4.15 2.49
N SER A 113 0.48 5.32 2.06
CA SER A 113 -0.10 6.62 2.40
C SER A 113 -1.53 6.75 1.88
N ALA A 114 -1.81 6.28 0.66
CA ALA A 114 -3.15 6.30 0.08
C ALA A 114 -4.16 5.55 0.96
N PHE A 115 -3.80 4.35 1.44
CA PHE A 115 -4.66 3.58 2.36
C PHE A 115 -4.83 4.29 3.71
N ILE A 116 -3.76 4.85 4.28
CA ILE A 116 -3.82 5.60 5.55
C ILE A 116 -4.76 6.79 5.40
N PHE A 117 -4.61 7.62 4.36
CA PHE A 117 -5.47 8.78 4.15
C PHE A 117 -6.94 8.39 3.94
N LEU A 118 -7.19 7.32 3.17
CA LEU A 118 -8.55 6.83 2.99
C LEU A 118 -9.15 6.31 4.31
N THR A 119 -8.40 5.55 5.12
CA THR A 119 -8.89 5.05 6.41
C THR A 119 -9.20 6.19 7.39
N ILE A 120 -8.42 7.29 7.35
CA ILE A 120 -8.67 8.50 8.15
C ILE A 120 -9.94 9.19 7.65
N ASP A 121 -10.11 9.40 6.34
CA ASP A 121 -11.31 10.00 5.74
C ASP A 121 -12.57 9.20 6.11
N ARG A 122 -12.49 7.87 6.03
CA ARG A 122 -13.57 6.95 6.40
C ARG A 122 -13.76 6.83 7.93
N LYS A 123 -12.90 7.45 8.75
CA LYS A 123 -12.87 7.36 10.21
C LYS A 123 -12.83 5.91 10.71
N ASN A 124 -12.15 5.03 9.96
CA ASN A 124 -12.08 3.60 10.21
C ASN A 124 -10.77 3.24 10.96
N ILE A 125 -10.80 3.42 12.28
CA ILE A 125 -9.63 3.15 13.15
C ILE A 125 -9.26 1.65 13.13
N ILE A 126 -10.25 0.74 12.95
CA ILE A 126 -10.00 -0.70 12.92
C ILE A 126 -9.15 -1.08 11.70
N ALA A 127 -9.34 -0.41 10.57
CA ALA A 127 -8.49 -0.57 9.40
C ALA A 127 -7.19 0.24 9.51
N LEU A 128 -7.21 1.41 10.17
CA LEU A 128 -6.06 2.30 10.26
C LEU A 128 -4.88 1.67 11.02
N ILE A 129 -5.13 1.03 12.16
CA ILE A 129 -4.07 0.44 12.99
C ILE A 129 -3.26 -0.61 12.20
N PRO A 130 -3.89 -1.65 11.60
CA PRO A 130 -3.13 -2.63 10.82
C PRO A 130 -2.57 -2.06 9.51
N ALA A 131 -3.15 -0.98 8.94
CA ALA A 131 -2.56 -0.29 7.80
C ALA A 131 -1.24 0.40 8.17
N ILE A 132 -1.14 1.01 9.35
CA ILE A 132 0.12 1.59 9.86
C ILE A 132 1.14 0.47 10.13
N ALA A 133 0.74 -0.64 10.77
CA ALA A 133 1.62 -1.77 11.01
C ALA A 133 2.15 -2.37 9.69
N PHE A 134 1.28 -2.57 8.70
CA PHE A 134 1.66 -2.96 7.34
C PHE A 134 2.68 -1.99 6.73
N THR A 135 2.44 -0.69 6.85
CA THR A 135 3.34 0.34 6.31
C THR A 135 4.74 0.22 6.89
N ILE A 136 4.86 0.02 8.20
CA ILE A 136 6.16 -0.16 8.86
C ILE A 136 6.86 -1.41 8.32
N CYS A 137 6.16 -2.55 8.25
CA CYS A 137 6.72 -3.79 7.71
C CYS A 137 7.16 -3.60 6.25
N HIS A 138 6.31 -3.00 5.43
CA HIS A 138 6.55 -2.82 3.99
C HIS A 138 7.75 -1.90 3.70
N ILE A 139 7.91 -0.80 4.48
CA ILE A 139 9.09 0.06 4.40
C ILE A 139 10.36 -0.71 4.84
N THR A 140 10.28 -1.50 5.91
CA THR A 140 11.42 -2.29 6.39
C THR A 140 11.90 -3.28 5.34
N VAL A 141 10.98 -4.03 4.73
CA VAL A 141 11.29 -4.98 3.64
C VAL A 141 11.90 -4.25 2.44
N SER A 142 11.28 -3.16 2.00
CA SER A 142 11.79 -2.36 0.87
C SER A 142 13.19 -1.81 1.14
N TYR A 143 13.46 -1.38 2.38
CA TYR A 143 14.79 -0.91 2.78
C TYR A 143 15.84 -2.04 2.71
N THR A 144 15.49 -3.26 3.12
CA THR A 144 16.42 -4.41 3.03
C THR A 144 16.74 -4.78 1.59
N HIS A 145 15.78 -4.70 0.67
CA HIS A 145 16.02 -4.89 -0.77
C HIS A 145 16.96 -3.83 -1.37
N LEU A 146 17.00 -2.62 -0.80
CA LEU A 146 17.91 -1.55 -1.24
C LEU A 146 19.34 -1.72 -0.72
N THR A 147 19.50 -2.18 0.52
CA THR A 147 20.80 -2.14 1.21
C THR A 147 21.64 -3.39 0.98
N LEU A 148 21.04 -4.56 0.80
CA LEU A 148 21.75 -5.82 0.65
C LEU A 148 22.63 -5.93 -0.58
N PRO A 149 22.24 -5.49 -1.80
CA PRO A 149 23.13 -5.53 -2.94
C PRO A 149 24.38 -4.66 -2.77
N THR A 150 24.33 -3.66 -1.88
CA THR A 150 25.44 -2.73 -1.61
C THR A 150 26.42 -3.26 -0.57
N ILE A 151 25.97 -4.15 0.32
CA ILE A 151 26.81 -4.71 1.41
C ILE A 151 27.55 -5.97 0.96
N LEU A 152 27.03 -6.67 -0.05
CA LEU A 152 27.63 -7.90 -0.60
C LEU A 152 28.56 -7.66 -1.82
N ARG A 153 28.82 -6.42 -2.19
CA ARG A 153 29.84 -5.98 -3.12
C ARG A 153 31.06 -5.43 -2.39
#